data_3fad664be8bfbb4b96254a2a2562153b
#
_entry.id   3fad664be8bfbb4b96254a2a2562153b
#
_cell.length_a   1.000
_cell.length_b   1.000
_cell.length_c   1.000
_cell.angle_alpha   90.00
_cell.angle_beta   90.00
_cell.angle_gamma   90.00
#
_symmetry.space_group_name_H-M   'P 1'
#
loop_
_entity.id
_entity.type
_entity.pdbx_description
1 polymer ?
#
loop_
_entity_poly.entity_id
_entity_poly.type
_entity_poly.pdbx_seq_one_letter_code
_entity_poly.pdbx_strand_id
1 'polypeptide(L)'
;MLVKIPKTELLNNKHETIDKLSIDKALKLLIEDQEKGLSAINKAKKEIQIVITEIYKHLKKNKEGRLIYCGAGTSGRIGVQDGVELYPTFGWPLKRIDFILAGGMKALTRSIEGAEDDVKASKITVDKKKINKNDVLIGLA
;
A
#
# COMPACT_ATOMS: atom_id res chain seq x y z
N MET A 1 11.50 -13.03 23.57
CA MET A 1 10.37 -13.16 22.64
C MET A 1 10.96 -13.38 21.26
N LEU A 2 10.79 -14.53 20.63
CA LEU A 2 11.30 -14.78 19.29
C LEU A 2 10.45 -13.95 18.32
N VAL A 3 11.07 -12.99 17.66
CA VAL A 3 10.42 -12.20 16.58
C VAL A 3 10.12 -13.19 15.47
N LYS A 4 8.82 -13.42 15.20
CA LYS A 4 8.39 -14.30 14.10
C LYS A 4 8.67 -13.57 12.78
N ILE A 5 9.65 -14.05 12.03
CA ILE A 5 9.98 -13.51 10.72
C ILE A 5 8.74 -13.59 9.82
N PRO A 6 8.30 -12.50 9.20
CA PRO A 6 7.19 -12.50 8.24
C PRO A 6 7.45 -13.50 7.10
N LYS A 7 6.39 -14.09 6.56
CA LYS A 7 6.53 -15.03 5.44
C LYS A 7 7.19 -14.40 4.20
N THR A 8 7.01 -13.09 4.02
CA THR A 8 7.60 -12.30 2.93
C THR A 8 9.12 -12.12 3.05
N GLU A 9 9.65 -12.29 4.29
CA GLU A 9 11.08 -12.20 4.58
C GLU A 9 11.79 -13.56 4.54
N LEU A 10 11.03 -14.64 4.31
CA LEU A 10 11.59 -15.99 4.25
C LEU A 10 12.22 -16.26 2.89
N LEU A 11 13.49 -16.67 2.89
CA LEU A 11 14.15 -17.12 1.67
C LEU A 11 13.43 -18.36 1.10
N ASN A 12 13.14 -18.33 -0.19
CA ASN A 12 12.60 -19.47 -0.90
C ASN A 12 13.74 -20.43 -1.27
N ASN A 13 13.99 -21.42 -0.42
CA ASN A 13 15.05 -22.41 -0.64
C ASN A 13 14.78 -23.39 -1.80
N LYS A 14 13.65 -23.26 -2.50
CA LYS A 14 13.31 -24.13 -3.63
C LYS A 14 13.99 -23.74 -4.93
N HIS A 15 14.52 -22.54 -5.01
CA HIS A 15 15.18 -22.00 -6.20
C HIS A 15 16.49 -21.35 -5.82
N GLU A 16 17.45 -21.36 -6.74
CA GLU A 16 18.61 -20.48 -6.66
C GLU A 16 18.16 -19.02 -6.62
N THR A 17 18.98 -18.16 -6.03
CA THR A 17 18.70 -16.73 -6.00
C THR A 17 18.67 -16.17 -7.43
N ILE A 18 17.79 -15.21 -7.71
CA ILE A 18 17.49 -14.72 -9.06
C ILE A 18 18.73 -14.22 -9.81
N ASP A 19 19.71 -13.69 -9.07
CA ASP A 19 20.99 -13.20 -9.58
C ASP A 19 21.90 -14.31 -10.15
N LYS A 20 21.65 -15.57 -9.78
CA LYS A 20 22.39 -16.75 -10.27
C LYS A 20 21.71 -17.46 -11.44
N LEU A 21 20.49 -17.08 -11.77
CA LEU A 21 19.74 -17.70 -12.84
C LEU A 21 20.14 -17.12 -14.21
N SER A 22 19.96 -17.92 -15.26
CA SER A 22 19.96 -17.36 -16.63
C SER A 22 18.81 -16.38 -16.78
N ILE A 23 18.94 -15.40 -17.68
CA ILE A 23 17.91 -14.37 -17.94
C ILE A 23 16.56 -15.01 -18.26
N ASP A 24 16.56 -16.06 -19.10
CA ASP A 24 15.34 -16.78 -19.47
C ASP A 24 14.63 -17.38 -18.23
N LYS A 25 15.38 -18.08 -17.37
CA LYS A 25 14.84 -18.66 -16.15
C LYS A 25 14.31 -17.58 -15.18
N ALA A 26 15.07 -16.48 -15.03
CA ALA A 26 14.66 -15.38 -14.17
C ALA A 26 13.36 -14.74 -14.67
N LEU A 27 13.26 -14.45 -15.97
CA LEU A 27 12.04 -13.90 -16.57
C LEU A 27 10.83 -14.84 -16.40
N LYS A 28 11.03 -16.14 -16.64
CA LYS A 28 9.96 -17.12 -16.43
C LYS A 28 9.43 -17.11 -15.00
N LEU A 29 10.32 -17.14 -14.00
CA LEU A 29 9.90 -17.10 -12.58
C LEU A 29 9.17 -15.81 -12.24
N LEU A 30 9.63 -14.66 -12.72
CA LEU A 30 8.97 -13.38 -12.48
C LEU A 30 7.56 -13.35 -13.07
N ILE A 31 7.37 -13.89 -14.28
CA ILE A 31 6.06 -13.96 -14.92
C ILE A 31 5.13 -14.90 -14.15
N GLU A 32 5.61 -16.09 -13.77
CA GLU A 32 4.83 -17.06 -12.98
C GLU A 32 4.39 -16.49 -11.62
N ASP A 33 5.21 -15.66 -10.99
CA ASP A 33 4.85 -14.99 -9.74
C ASP A 33 3.75 -13.92 -9.93
N GLN A 34 3.74 -13.19 -11.06
CA GLN A 34 2.64 -12.29 -11.37
C GLN A 34 1.30 -13.04 -11.56
N GLU A 35 1.32 -14.21 -12.20
CA GLU A 35 0.12 -15.07 -12.35
C GLU A 35 -0.44 -15.50 -10.99
N LYS A 36 0.42 -15.82 -10.03
CA LYS A 36 0.01 -16.14 -8.64
C LYS A 36 -0.68 -14.94 -7.98
N GLY A 37 -0.17 -13.72 -8.20
CA GLY A 37 -0.78 -12.48 -7.72
C GLY A 37 -2.20 -12.31 -8.25
N LEU A 38 -2.41 -12.46 -9.56
CA LEU A 38 -3.75 -12.41 -10.19
C LEU A 38 -4.70 -13.48 -9.62
N SER A 39 -4.19 -14.69 -9.41
CA SER A 39 -4.97 -15.77 -8.78
C SER A 39 -5.41 -15.42 -7.35
N ALA A 40 -4.53 -14.79 -6.56
CA ALA A 40 -4.85 -14.34 -5.21
C ALA A 40 -5.95 -13.27 -5.20
N ILE A 41 -5.87 -12.28 -6.11
CA ILE A 41 -6.89 -11.23 -6.27
C ILE A 41 -8.24 -11.85 -6.63
N ASN A 42 -8.26 -12.81 -7.57
CA ASN A 42 -9.50 -13.49 -7.97
C ASN A 42 -10.14 -14.25 -6.79
N LYS A 43 -9.35 -14.86 -5.93
CA LYS A 43 -9.86 -15.53 -4.71
C LYS A 43 -10.45 -14.53 -3.71
N ALA A 44 -9.85 -13.36 -3.58
CA ALA A 44 -10.29 -12.30 -2.66
C ALA A 44 -11.38 -11.38 -3.26
N LYS A 45 -11.91 -11.68 -4.45
CA LYS A 45 -12.86 -10.81 -5.17
C LYS A 45 -14.08 -10.41 -4.35
N LYS A 46 -14.65 -11.34 -3.59
CA LYS A 46 -15.84 -11.08 -2.77
C LYS A 46 -15.54 -10.11 -1.64
N GLU A 47 -14.44 -10.31 -0.95
CA GLU A 47 -13.97 -9.46 0.15
C GLU A 47 -13.66 -8.06 -0.36
N ILE A 48 -12.96 -7.97 -1.49
CA ILE A 48 -12.68 -6.69 -2.17
C ILE A 48 -13.97 -5.95 -2.52
N GLN A 49 -14.96 -6.65 -3.07
CA GLN A 49 -16.26 -6.06 -3.40
C GLN A 49 -16.99 -5.50 -2.17
N ILE A 50 -16.94 -6.23 -1.04
CA ILE A 50 -17.52 -5.78 0.22
C ILE A 50 -16.84 -4.49 0.69
N VAL A 51 -15.51 -4.48 0.73
CA VAL A 51 -14.72 -3.33 1.17
C VAL A 51 -15.01 -2.10 0.29
N ILE A 52 -14.99 -2.24 -1.04
CA ILE A 52 -15.31 -1.16 -1.98
C ILE A 52 -16.72 -0.61 -1.71
N THR A 53 -17.69 -1.49 -1.51
CA THR A 53 -19.08 -1.10 -1.25
C THR A 53 -19.20 -0.29 0.04
N GLU A 54 -18.53 -0.73 1.10
CA GLU A 54 -18.59 -0.03 2.39
C GLU A 54 -17.84 1.31 2.35
N ILE A 55 -16.66 1.38 1.70
CA ILE A 55 -15.95 2.65 1.47
C ILE A 55 -16.85 3.63 0.70
N TYR A 56 -17.48 3.17 -0.37
CA TYR A 56 -18.38 4.01 -1.17
C TYR A 56 -19.55 4.55 -0.33
N LYS A 57 -20.26 3.69 0.41
CA LYS A 57 -21.37 4.09 1.27
C LYS A 57 -20.93 5.11 2.31
N HIS A 58 -19.78 4.85 2.96
CA HIS A 58 -19.23 5.70 4.01
C HIS A 58 -18.89 7.09 3.47
N LEU A 59 -18.12 7.17 2.39
CA LEU A 59 -17.68 8.45 1.80
C LEU A 59 -18.83 9.20 1.09
N LYS A 60 -19.86 8.49 0.60
CA LYS A 60 -21.07 9.11 0.06
C LYS A 60 -21.89 9.78 1.15
N LYS A 61 -21.98 9.16 2.33
CA LYS A 61 -22.67 9.71 3.50
C LYS A 61 -21.88 10.87 4.12
N ASN A 62 -20.58 10.73 4.20
CA ASN A 62 -19.67 11.70 4.85
C ASN A 62 -18.93 12.53 3.79
N LYS A 63 -19.60 13.56 3.25
CA LYS A 63 -19.08 14.37 2.13
C LYS A 63 -17.78 15.13 2.43
N GLU A 64 -17.45 15.35 3.70
CA GLU A 64 -16.20 15.96 4.14
C GLU A 64 -15.12 14.90 4.51
N GLY A 65 -15.48 13.62 4.51
CA GLY A 65 -14.55 12.51 4.76
C GLY A 65 -13.55 12.38 3.65
N ARG A 66 -12.32 12.03 4.04
CA ARG A 66 -11.17 11.85 3.13
C ARG A 66 -10.91 10.38 2.89
N LEU A 67 -10.35 10.08 1.71
CA LEU A 67 -9.65 8.83 1.43
C LEU A 67 -8.17 9.06 1.71
N ILE A 68 -7.59 8.30 2.63
CA ILE A 68 -6.21 8.48 3.10
C ILE A 68 -5.43 7.22 2.79
N TYR A 69 -4.41 7.32 1.96
CA TYR A 69 -3.48 6.24 1.68
C TYR A 69 -2.34 6.29 2.70
N CYS A 70 -2.05 5.15 3.33
CA CYS A 70 -1.00 5.03 4.34
C CYS A 70 -0.09 3.86 4.02
N GLY A 71 1.22 4.07 3.99
CA GLY A 71 2.16 2.98 3.73
C GLY A 71 3.62 3.41 3.84
N ALA A 72 4.51 2.42 3.68
CA ALA A 72 5.94 2.61 3.65
C ALA A 72 6.55 2.13 2.34
N GLY A 73 7.77 2.53 2.04
CA GLY A 73 8.54 2.02 0.90
C GLY A 73 7.79 2.09 -0.43
N THR A 74 7.91 1.04 -1.23
CA THR A 74 7.27 0.95 -2.55
C THR A 74 5.76 0.91 -2.47
N SER A 75 5.17 0.18 -1.51
CA SER A 75 3.72 0.12 -1.31
C SER A 75 3.12 1.50 -1.04
N GLY A 76 3.75 2.28 -0.17
CA GLY A 76 3.33 3.66 0.09
C GLY A 76 3.46 4.58 -1.13
N ARG A 77 4.52 4.43 -1.94
CA ARG A 77 4.71 5.20 -3.19
C ARG A 77 3.63 4.89 -4.22
N ILE A 78 3.28 3.60 -4.39
CA ILE A 78 2.18 3.18 -5.27
C ILE A 78 0.87 3.79 -4.81
N GLY A 79 0.60 3.79 -3.50
CA GLY A 79 -0.60 4.44 -2.96
C GLY A 79 -0.67 5.94 -3.23
N VAL A 80 0.45 6.65 -3.15
CA VAL A 80 0.50 8.08 -3.53
C VAL A 80 0.25 8.24 -5.03
N GLN A 81 0.91 7.44 -5.87
CA GLN A 81 0.75 7.49 -7.32
C GLN A 81 -0.71 7.24 -7.72
N ASP A 82 -1.36 6.21 -7.18
CA ASP A 82 -2.76 5.91 -7.44
C ASP A 82 -3.69 7.03 -6.95
N GLY A 83 -3.45 7.51 -5.73
CA GLY A 83 -4.29 8.52 -5.10
C GLY A 83 -4.27 9.87 -5.82
N VAL A 84 -3.13 10.31 -6.38
CA VAL A 84 -3.06 11.59 -7.11
C VAL A 84 -3.84 11.56 -8.42
N GLU A 85 -4.03 10.37 -9.02
CA GLU A 85 -4.80 10.18 -10.24
C GLU A 85 -6.32 10.25 -10.02
N LEU A 86 -6.80 10.20 -8.78
CA LEU A 86 -8.23 10.28 -8.50
C LEU A 86 -8.86 11.60 -8.93
N TYR A 87 -8.12 12.70 -8.83
CA TYR A 87 -8.63 14.00 -9.24
C TYR A 87 -8.72 14.14 -10.77
N PRO A 88 -7.66 13.96 -11.56
CA PRO A 88 -7.74 14.14 -13.01
C PRO A 88 -8.63 13.09 -13.69
N THR A 89 -8.67 11.85 -13.16
CA THR A 89 -9.39 10.75 -13.79
C THR A 89 -10.88 10.72 -13.42
N PHE A 90 -11.20 10.99 -12.16
CA PHE A 90 -12.56 10.83 -11.64
C PHE A 90 -13.18 12.12 -11.09
N GLY A 91 -12.48 13.24 -11.13
CA GLY A 91 -12.93 14.50 -10.54
C GLY A 91 -13.06 14.46 -9.01
N TRP A 92 -12.37 13.51 -8.34
CA TRP A 92 -12.42 13.40 -6.89
C TRP A 92 -11.80 14.62 -6.23
N PRO A 93 -12.48 15.32 -5.30
CA PRO A 93 -11.99 16.58 -4.75
C PRO A 93 -10.64 16.43 -4.04
N LEU A 94 -9.66 17.25 -4.38
CA LEU A 94 -8.30 17.21 -3.78
C LEU A 94 -8.33 17.32 -2.25
N LYS A 95 -9.24 18.12 -1.68
CA LYS A 95 -9.41 18.23 -0.23
C LYS A 95 -9.86 16.94 0.45
N ARG A 96 -10.31 15.95 -0.32
CA ARG A 96 -10.77 14.64 0.14
C ARG A 96 -9.77 13.52 -0.10
N ILE A 97 -8.54 13.84 -0.47
CA ILE A 97 -7.44 12.89 -0.62
C ILE A 97 -6.34 13.30 0.33
N ASP A 98 -5.71 12.34 1.00
CA ASP A 98 -4.54 12.60 1.82
C ASP A 98 -3.60 11.39 1.84
N PHE A 99 -2.36 11.61 2.27
CA PHE A 99 -1.32 10.60 2.24
C PHE A 99 -0.54 10.58 3.55
N ILE A 100 -0.23 9.39 4.03
CA ILE A 100 0.67 9.12 5.14
C ILE A 100 1.75 8.18 4.62
N LEU A 101 2.92 8.74 4.32
CA LEU A 101 4.07 7.98 3.84
C LEU A 101 5.15 7.96 4.92
N ALA A 102 5.60 6.77 5.31
CA ALA A 102 6.71 6.62 6.23
C ALA A 102 7.96 7.30 5.66
N GLY A 103 8.65 8.12 6.47
CA GLY A 103 9.71 9.00 6.00
C GLY A 103 9.23 10.29 5.32
N GLY A 104 7.90 10.51 5.22
CA GLY A 104 7.28 11.72 4.66
C GLY A 104 7.49 11.87 3.16
N MET A 105 7.23 13.07 2.63
CA MET A 105 7.29 13.33 1.17
C MET A 105 8.67 13.10 0.55
N LYS A 106 9.75 13.15 1.32
CA LYS A 106 11.10 12.83 0.83
C LYS A 106 11.22 11.35 0.42
N ALA A 107 10.43 10.47 1.06
CA ALA A 107 10.42 9.05 0.76
C ALA A 107 9.81 8.71 -0.61
N LEU A 108 9.17 9.67 -1.30
CA LEU A 108 8.72 9.47 -2.69
C LEU A 108 9.88 9.26 -3.65
N THR A 109 10.99 9.97 -3.45
CA THR A 109 12.13 9.99 -4.38
C THR A 109 13.40 9.38 -3.81
N ARG A 110 13.40 8.97 -2.54
CA ARG A 110 14.56 8.39 -1.86
C ARG A 110 14.14 7.24 -0.97
N SER A 111 15.02 6.26 -0.78
CA SER A 111 14.88 5.30 0.31
C SER A 111 15.21 5.98 1.63
N ILE A 112 14.35 5.82 2.62
CA ILE A 112 14.57 6.32 3.99
C ILE A 112 14.58 5.07 4.88
N GLU A 113 15.79 4.58 5.15
CA GLU A 113 15.99 3.39 5.97
C GLU A 113 15.37 3.55 7.37
N GLY A 114 14.73 2.49 7.86
CA GLY A 114 14.12 2.46 9.18
C GLY A 114 12.89 3.34 9.37
N ALA A 115 12.41 4.04 8.34
CA ALA A 115 11.23 4.89 8.45
C ALA A 115 9.95 4.12 8.77
N GLU A 116 9.86 2.86 8.37
CA GLU A 116 8.73 1.97 8.64
C GLU A 116 8.67 1.54 10.10
N ASP A 117 9.82 1.46 10.78
CA ASP A 117 9.94 1.06 12.18
C ASP A 117 9.88 2.24 13.16
N ASP A 118 9.86 3.48 12.66
CA ASP A 118 9.77 4.68 13.49
C ASP A 118 8.32 4.93 13.94
N VAL A 119 7.92 4.21 14.99
CA VAL A 119 6.59 4.35 15.62
C VAL A 119 6.31 5.76 16.10
N LYS A 120 7.34 6.48 16.59
CA LYS A 120 7.16 7.85 17.11
C LYS A 120 6.85 8.83 15.98
N ALA A 121 7.64 8.82 14.91
CA ALA A 121 7.41 9.66 13.74
C ALA A 121 6.06 9.33 13.08
N SER A 122 5.72 8.03 12.98
CA SER A 122 4.43 7.58 12.44
C SER A 122 3.26 8.12 13.26
N LYS A 123 3.32 8.02 14.59
CA LYS A 123 2.29 8.57 15.48
C LYS A 123 2.13 10.09 15.32
N ILE A 124 3.24 10.83 15.33
CA ILE A 124 3.22 12.29 15.14
C ILE A 124 2.57 12.64 13.79
N THR A 125 2.86 11.88 12.74
CA THR A 125 2.30 12.12 11.41
C THR A 125 0.79 11.87 11.39
N VAL A 126 0.33 10.77 11.97
CA VAL A 126 -1.10 10.45 12.11
C VAL A 126 -1.84 11.52 12.91
N ASP A 127 -1.28 11.95 14.05
CA ASP A 127 -1.87 12.98 14.92
C ASP A 127 -2.00 14.32 14.17
N LYS A 128 -0.99 14.73 13.41
CA LYS A 128 -1.02 15.95 12.58
C LYS A 128 -2.11 15.91 11.52
N LYS A 129 -2.44 14.75 10.99
CA LYS A 129 -3.48 14.58 9.97
C LYS A 129 -4.89 14.70 10.51
N LYS A 130 -5.08 14.71 11.84
CA LYS A 130 -6.38 14.86 12.52
C LYS A 130 -7.43 13.93 11.91
N ILE A 131 -7.07 12.65 11.73
CA ILE A 131 -7.95 11.64 11.18
C ILE A 131 -9.17 11.48 12.10
N ASN A 132 -10.33 11.37 11.51
CA ASN A 132 -11.59 11.30 12.27
C ASN A 132 -12.52 10.22 11.68
N LYS A 133 -13.64 9.99 12.34
CA LYS A 133 -14.61 8.95 12.00
C LYS A 133 -15.24 9.05 10.59
N ASN A 134 -15.10 10.18 9.92
CA ASN A 134 -15.64 10.38 8.57
C ASN A 134 -14.62 9.96 7.49
N ASP A 135 -13.34 9.81 7.86
CA ASP A 135 -12.29 9.45 6.95
C ASP A 135 -12.24 7.92 6.74
N VAL A 136 -11.68 7.52 5.61
CA VAL A 136 -11.31 6.13 5.32
C VAL A 136 -9.80 6.08 5.14
N LEU A 137 -9.14 5.19 5.87
CA LEU A 137 -7.70 4.97 5.75
C LEU A 137 -7.45 3.61 5.10
N ILE A 138 -6.68 3.60 4.01
CA ILE A 138 -6.21 2.40 3.31
C ILE A 138 -4.75 2.20 3.66
N GLY A 139 -4.46 1.13 4.42
CA GLY A 139 -3.10 0.69 4.71
C GLY A 139 -2.55 -0.17 3.56
N LEU A 140 -1.35 0.15 3.09
CA LEU A 140 -0.65 -0.53 2.01
C LEU A 140 0.68 -1.08 2.55
N ALA A 141 0.86 -2.41 2.48
CA ALA A 141 2.04 -3.13 2.97
C ALA A 141 2.60 -4.07 1.90
#